data_ae6c93c87c36ab5de63c5092f0a3c7c9
#
_entry.id   ae6c93c87c36ab5de63c5092f0a3c7c9
#
_cell.length_a   1.000
_cell.length_b   1.000
_cell.length_c   1.000
_cell.angle_alpha   90.00
_cell.angle_beta   90.00
_cell.angle_gamma   90.00
#
_symmetry.space_group_name_H-M   'P 1'
#
loop_
_entity.id
_entity.type
_entity.pdbx_description
1 polymer ?
#
loop_
_entity_poly.entity_id
_entity_poly.type
_entity_poly.pdbx_seq_one_letter_code
_entity_poly.pdbx_strand_id
1 'polypeptide(L)'
;MPATIVHAGFIYTGTAAPALEDISLEIVPGTMTAVLGAVGSGTSTLCRLLGGLLESRGTPTGRIETDGTVAVLGDDPEAQLSGLTSHVGDETQLACRLHGLAPATAEARARQALSDLSIDGLWSRDLDTLSGGQRQLVALSRIIALAPDLLILDQPSQSLDPLVRRGLAVTLRAYCAQERSVLITGHQVDELTLASDEVFFLDTGTLTTGRETAEESRVSRVSDSDFATACRAHDVWDTRTEEAAPQPTAVPARAVPASTRPTPAPTQPAPAPASSSPILTVQDLNVARHGNRILDGIDLELHPGELVAITGANGAGKTTLLRSLIGLLDRTASCSGTITAGRLGEGPNLAEMPAHARSRSLGWVGQDPGVQLSATTVRRELMHAVPLPRHRRRDRKRVRAQRRTMVEGVLRDTGLSTVSEEHPFDLDVPRRKDLVIASALIADPRVMLLDEPTIGRDLLGMHRLDAVIAGFLRRGGAVLATTHDRRWARESSHRLLHLAEGRLSRP
;
A
#
# COMPACT_ATOMS: atom_id res chain seq x y z
N MET A 1 10.24 32.03 -4.16
CA MET A 1 9.49 30.93 -4.81
C MET A 1 10.11 29.62 -4.36
N PRO A 2 9.41 28.67 -3.73
CA PRO A 2 10.04 27.47 -3.20
C PRO A 2 10.63 26.57 -4.27
N ALA A 3 9.99 26.39 -5.45
CA ALA A 3 10.61 25.69 -6.56
C ALA A 3 9.98 26.06 -7.90
N THR A 4 10.82 26.19 -8.93
CA THR A 4 10.39 26.33 -10.32
C THR A 4 11.13 25.31 -11.17
N ILE A 5 10.39 24.53 -11.91
CA ILE A 5 10.89 23.50 -12.82
C ILE A 5 10.55 23.95 -14.23
N VAL A 6 11.54 24.02 -15.12
CA VAL A 6 11.36 24.45 -16.51
C VAL A 6 11.99 23.42 -17.45
N HIS A 7 11.14 22.76 -18.23
CA HIS A 7 11.54 21.74 -19.21
C HIS A 7 12.48 20.68 -18.65
N ALA A 8 12.29 20.28 -17.37
CA ALA A 8 13.15 19.32 -16.71
C ALA A 8 12.88 17.89 -17.17
N GLY A 9 13.94 17.13 -17.34
CA GLY A 9 13.91 15.72 -17.64
C GLY A 9 15.00 14.96 -16.90
N PHE A 10 14.91 13.64 -16.89
CA PHE A 10 15.91 12.79 -16.28
C PHE A 10 15.99 11.41 -16.95
N ILE A 11 17.21 10.99 -17.29
CA ILE A 11 17.50 9.67 -17.85
C ILE A 11 18.45 8.95 -16.91
N TYR A 12 18.06 7.78 -16.37
CA TYR A 12 18.92 6.97 -15.53
C TYR A 12 20.10 6.37 -16.31
N THR A 13 21.26 6.23 -15.67
CA THR A 13 22.42 5.56 -16.28
C THR A 13 22.07 4.12 -16.65
N GLY A 14 22.31 3.76 -17.93
CA GLY A 14 22.03 2.42 -18.44
C GLY A 14 20.62 2.21 -18.99
N THR A 15 19.74 3.21 -18.94
CA THR A 15 18.44 3.17 -19.61
C THR A 15 18.44 4.03 -20.87
N ALA A 16 17.64 3.65 -21.88
CA ALA A 16 17.47 4.43 -23.11
C ALA A 16 16.24 5.37 -23.03
N ALA A 17 15.25 5.02 -22.21
CA ALA A 17 14.04 5.81 -22.06
C ALA A 17 14.19 6.81 -20.91
N PRO A 18 13.72 8.07 -21.08
CA PRO A 18 13.66 9.04 -20.00
C PRO A 18 12.67 8.59 -18.92
N ALA A 19 13.04 8.82 -17.66
CA ALA A 19 12.13 8.64 -16.53
C ALA A 19 11.25 9.88 -16.29
N LEU A 20 11.77 11.05 -16.72
CA LEU A 20 11.03 12.31 -16.77
C LEU A 20 11.38 13.04 -18.08
N GLU A 21 10.38 13.63 -18.72
CA GLU A 21 10.52 14.32 -19.98
C GLU A 21 9.68 15.60 -19.98
N ASP A 22 10.35 16.74 -20.23
CA ASP A 22 9.71 18.06 -20.41
C ASP A 22 8.78 18.50 -19.26
N ILE A 23 9.18 18.25 -18.01
CA ILE A 23 8.41 18.65 -16.85
C ILE A 23 8.55 20.17 -16.62
N SER A 24 7.42 20.85 -16.58
CA SER A 24 7.35 22.26 -16.16
C SER A 24 6.30 22.38 -15.04
N LEU A 25 6.74 22.83 -13.86
CA LEU A 25 5.93 22.92 -12.64
C LEU A 25 6.42 24.05 -11.76
N GLU A 26 5.52 24.83 -11.21
CA GLU A 26 5.79 25.84 -10.20
C GLU A 26 5.16 25.44 -8.87
N ILE A 27 5.98 25.41 -7.81
CA ILE A 27 5.49 25.19 -6.44
C ILE A 27 5.46 26.52 -5.72
N VAL A 28 4.26 27.01 -5.47
CA VAL A 28 4.03 28.33 -4.89
C VAL A 28 4.30 28.31 -3.37
N PRO A 29 4.92 29.37 -2.78
CA PRO A 29 5.07 29.50 -1.34
C PRO A 29 3.75 29.36 -0.59
N GLY A 30 3.77 28.67 0.54
CA GLY A 30 2.60 28.50 1.39
C GLY A 30 1.53 27.55 0.83
N THR A 31 1.84 26.80 -0.25
CA THR A 31 0.88 25.86 -0.83
C THR A 31 1.28 24.40 -0.63
N MET A 32 0.28 23.55 -0.69
CA MET A 32 0.40 22.10 -0.72
C MET A 32 0.02 21.62 -2.12
N THR A 33 0.98 21.06 -2.85
CA THR A 33 0.82 20.55 -4.22
C THR A 33 0.87 19.04 -4.22
N ALA A 34 -0.06 18.38 -4.93
CA ALA A 34 -0.05 16.95 -5.15
C ALA A 34 0.31 16.61 -6.60
N VAL A 35 1.16 15.61 -6.81
CA VAL A 35 1.44 15.03 -8.13
C VAL A 35 1.09 13.55 -8.08
N LEU A 36 0.05 13.17 -8.77
CA LEU A 36 -0.47 11.82 -8.84
C LEU A 36 -0.07 11.15 -10.16
N GLY A 37 0.10 9.83 -10.12
CA GLY A 37 0.37 9.06 -11.34
C GLY A 37 0.41 7.57 -11.07
N ALA A 38 0.32 6.77 -12.13
CA ALA A 38 0.45 5.32 -12.03
C ALA A 38 1.82 4.89 -11.47
N VAL A 39 1.91 3.65 -11.03
CA VAL A 39 3.19 3.05 -10.64
C VAL A 39 4.13 3.03 -11.84
N GLY A 40 5.33 3.64 -11.69
CA GLY A 40 6.30 3.80 -12.77
C GLY A 40 6.10 5.05 -13.63
N SER A 41 5.16 5.94 -13.31
CA SER A 41 4.96 7.20 -14.03
C SER A 41 6.11 8.21 -13.87
N GLY A 42 6.98 8.04 -12.85
CA GLY A 42 8.09 8.94 -12.58
C GLY A 42 7.93 9.82 -11.34
N THR A 43 6.85 9.69 -10.57
CA THR A 43 6.58 10.49 -9.35
C THR A 43 7.74 10.46 -8.34
N SER A 44 8.27 9.28 -8.01
CA SER A 44 9.43 9.16 -7.12
C SER A 44 10.71 9.73 -7.74
N THR A 45 10.85 9.66 -9.06
CA THR A 45 12.00 10.30 -9.76
C THR A 45 11.90 11.82 -9.67
N LEU A 46 10.70 12.39 -9.79
CA LEU A 46 10.45 13.82 -9.60
C LEU A 46 10.83 14.27 -8.18
N CYS A 47 10.40 13.53 -7.15
CA CYS A 47 10.78 13.83 -5.76
C CYS A 47 12.30 13.84 -5.56
N ARG A 48 13.00 12.81 -6.06
CA ARG A 48 14.45 12.68 -5.94
C ARG A 48 15.20 13.74 -6.75
N LEU A 49 14.68 14.10 -7.93
CA LEU A 49 15.27 15.13 -8.79
C LEU A 49 15.19 16.49 -8.12
N LEU A 50 14.04 16.88 -7.59
CA LEU A 50 13.83 18.11 -6.84
C LEU A 50 14.67 18.18 -5.54
N GLY A 51 14.87 17.03 -4.91
CA GLY A 51 15.67 16.91 -3.70
C GLY A 51 17.19 16.86 -3.95
N GLY A 52 17.65 16.94 -5.21
CA GLY A 52 19.08 16.85 -5.56
C GLY A 52 19.69 15.45 -5.33
N LEU A 53 18.86 14.39 -5.24
CA LEU A 53 19.33 13.04 -4.87
C LEU A 53 19.77 12.18 -6.06
N LEU A 54 19.77 12.74 -7.27
CA LEU A 54 20.04 12.00 -8.51
C LEU A 54 21.36 12.39 -9.23
N GLU A 55 22.19 13.25 -8.65
CA GLU A 55 23.40 13.80 -9.30
C GLU A 55 24.35 12.76 -9.91
N SER A 56 24.47 11.58 -9.30
CA SER A 56 25.35 10.50 -9.77
C SER A 56 24.62 9.34 -10.44
N ARG A 57 23.30 9.44 -10.63
CA ARG A 57 22.48 8.31 -11.07
C ARG A 57 22.00 8.41 -12.52
N GLY A 58 22.27 9.52 -13.20
CA GLY A 58 21.82 9.75 -14.56
C GLY A 58 22.12 11.15 -15.06
N THR A 59 21.44 11.53 -16.14
CA THR A 59 21.62 12.82 -16.78
C THR A 59 20.34 13.65 -16.65
N PRO A 60 20.38 14.77 -15.88
CA PRO A 60 19.29 15.74 -15.84
C PRO A 60 19.30 16.62 -17.08
N THR A 61 18.13 17.11 -17.51
CA THR A 61 17.93 18.14 -18.52
C THR A 61 17.03 19.26 -17.98
N GLY A 62 17.01 20.40 -18.68
CA GLY A 62 16.20 21.54 -18.25
C GLY A 62 16.77 22.28 -17.06
N ARG A 63 15.93 23.02 -16.33
CA ARG A 63 16.34 23.86 -15.20
C ARG A 63 15.44 23.62 -14.01
N ILE A 64 16.05 23.49 -12.84
CA ILE A 64 15.36 23.39 -11.55
C ILE A 64 15.96 24.48 -10.66
N GLU A 65 15.11 25.33 -10.13
CA GLU A 65 15.47 26.36 -9.17
C GLU A 65 14.67 26.12 -7.91
N THR A 66 15.38 26.00 -6.79
CA THR A 66 14.77 25.90 -5.47
C THR A 66 15.27 27.08 -4.63
N ASP A 67 14.34 27.75 -3.96
CA ASP A 67 14.67 28.84 -3.04
C ASP A 67 14.51 28.34 -1.60
N GLY A 68 15.63 28.38 -0.84
CA GLY A 68 15.68 27.89 0.52
C GLY A 68 16.08 26.40 0.65
N THR A 69 15.69 25.83 1.78
CA THR A 69 16.04 24.45 2.16
C THR A 69 15.01 23.44 1.70
N VAL A 70 15.48 22.34 1.12
CA VAL A 70 14.61 21.24 0.64
C VAL A 70 14.88 19.99 1.45
N ALA A 71 13.82 19.29 1.85
CA ALA A 71 13.94 17.97 2.47
C ALA A 71 12.96 16.98 1.84
N VAL A 72 13.43 15.74 1.67
CA VAL A 72 12.68 14.66 1.00
C VAL A 72 12.45 13.50 1.95
N LEU A 73 11.20 13.05 2.05
CA LEU A 73 10.83 11.76 2.61
C LEU A 73 10.51 10.82 1.44
N GLY A 74 11.26 9.72 1.32
CA GLY A 74 11.03 8.71 0.27
C GLY A 74 9.84 7.79 0.60
N ASP A 75 9.54 6.92 -0.35
CA ASP A 75 8.42 5.97 -0.33
C ASP A 75 8.59 4.80 0.66
N ASP A 76 9.83 4.54 1.12
CA ASP A 76 10.13 3.51 2.14
C ASP A 76 10.49 4.17 3.48
N PRO A 77 9.55 4.24 4.43
CA PRO A 77 9.81 4.86 5.73
C PRO A 77 10.86 4.15 6.57
N GLU A 78 11.05 2.84 6.39
CA GLU A 78 12.05 2.08 7.15
C GLU A 78 13.47 2.44 6.68
N ALA A 79 13.65 2.61 5.38
CA ALA A 79 14.91 3.09 4.81
C ALA A 79 15.23 4.55 5.18
N GLN A 80 14.25 5.29 5.70
CA GLN A 80 14.42 6.68 6.14
C GLN A 80 14.86 6.80 7.60
N LEU A 81 14.72 5.77 8.42
CA LEU A 81 15.27 5.76 9.78
C LEU A 81 16.78 5.58 9.72
N SER A 82 17.51 6.30 10.59
CA SER A 82 18.97 6.38 10.52
C SER A 82 19.69 5.07 10.85
N GLY A 83 19.08 4.19 11.65
CA GLY A 83 19.72 3.02 12.23
C GLY A 83 20.81 3.35 13.26
N LEU A 84 20.99 4.63 13.62
CA LEU A 84 22.01 5.10 14.56
C LEU A 84 21.44 5.29 15.97
N THR A 85 20.13 5.29 16.12
CA THR A 85 19.43 5.51 17.38
C THR A 85 18.46 4.37 17.63
N SER A 86 18.10 4.13 18.88
CA SER A 86 17.10 3.13 19.28
C SER A 86 15.78 3.71 19.75
N HIS A 87 15.73 5.01 20.07
CA HIS A 87 14.55 5.67 20.63
C HIS A 87 14.01 6.77 19.71
N VAL A 88 12.70 6.95 19.72
CA VAL A 88 11.99 7.94 18.88
C VAL A 88 12.51 9.36 19.09
N GLY A 89 12.70 9.79 20.35
CA GLY A 89 13.20 11.13 20.66
C GLY A 89 14.59 11.39 20.09
N ASP A 90 15.49 10.40 20.18
CA ASP A 90 16.85 10.53 19.64
C ASP A 90 16.85 10.55 18.13
N GLU A 91 16.04 9.70 17.48
CA GLU A 91 15.89 9.66 16.04
C GLU A 91 15.34 10.97 15.48
N THR A 92 14.31 11.53 16.13
CA THR A 92 13.70 12.80 15.68
C THR A 92 14.66 13.99 15.82
N GLN A 93 15.50 14.02 16.87
CA GLN A 93 16.51 15.07 17.05
C GLN A 93 17.70 14.97 16.10
N LEU A 94 18.00 13.74 15.63
CA LEU A 94 19.25 13.44 14.94
C LEU A 94 19.50 14.36 13.74
N ALA A 95 18.48 14.57 12.92
CA ALA A 95 18.61 15.44 11.74
C ALA A 95 18.98 16.88 12.13
N CYS A 96 18.32 17.46 13.13
CA CYS A 96 18.64 18.80 13.63
C CYS A 96 20.06 18.89 14.17
N ARG A 97 20.53 17.87 14.89
CA ARG A 97 21.89 17.82 15.44
C ARG A 97 22.95 17.69 14.34
N LEU A 98 22.71 16.90 13.32
CA LEU A 98 23.61 16.76 12.16
C LEU A 98 23.72 18.08 11.37
N HIS A 99 22.66 18.88 11.35
CA HIS A 99 22.67 20.24 10.77
C HIS A 99 23.21 21.30 11.73
N GLY A 100 23.84 20.93 12.84
CA GLY A 100 24.57 21.82 13.72
C GLY A 100 23.68 22.61 14.71
N LEU A 101 22.42 22.27 14.92
CA LEU A 101 21.57 22.92 15.92
C LEU A 101 22.04 22.55 17.34
N ALA A 102 21.95 23.49 18.25
CA ALA A 102 22.26 23.27 19.67
C ALA A 102 21.31 22.19 20.24
N PRO A 103 21.78 21.32 21.16
CA PRO A 103 21.00 20.19 21.68
C PRO A 103 19.61 20.59 22.20
N ALA A 104 19.51 21.68 22.97
CA ALA A 104 18.24 22.15 23.50
C ALA A 104 17.26 22.59 22.40
N THR A 105 17.75 23.22 21.33
CA THR A 105 16.95 23.64 20.18
C THR A 105 16.50 22.42 19.38
N ALA A 106 17.40 21.44 19.18
CA ALA A 106 17.08 20.19 18.50
C ALA A 106 15.99 19.40 19.23
N GLU A 107 16.10 19.30 20.58
CA GLU A 107 15.07 18.66 21.40
C GLU A 107 13.73 19.40 21.32
N ALA A 108 13.73 20.73 21.45
CA ALA A 108 12.49 21.52 21.39
C ALA A 108 11.78 21.34 20.03
N ARG A 109 12.52 21.39 18.91
CA ARG A 109 11.96 21.16 17.57
C ARG A 109 11.44 19.74 17.39
N ALA A 110 12.17 18.75 17.89
CA ALA A 110 11.75 17.35 17.81
C ALA A 110 10.45 17.10 18.60
N ARG A 111 10.36 17.64 19.83
CA ARG A 111 9.12 17.56 20.63
C ARG A 111 7.95 18.23 19.95
N GLN A 112 8.17 19.41 19.36
CA GLN A 112 7.13 20.10 18.60
C GLN A 112 6.66 19.28 17.41
N ALA A 113 7.58 18.73 16.59
CA ALA A 113 7.24 17.92 15.43
C ALA A 113 6.45 16.65 15.82
N LEU A 114 6.82 15.97 16.92
CA LEU A 114 6.08 14.82 17.42
C LEU A 114 4.67 15.21 17.91
N SER A 115 4.55 16.39 18.58
CA SER A 115 3.27 16.92 19.03
C SER A 115 2.36 17.29 17.86
N ASP A 116 2.91 17.97 16.83
CA ASP A 116 2.16 18.34 15.62
C ASP A 116 1.59 17.11 14.89
N LEU A 117 2.30 15.98 14.96
CA LEU A 117 1.85 14.69 14.41
C LEU A 117 1.03 13.84 15.41
N SER A 118 0.77 14.36 16.63
CA SER A 118 0.02 13.66 17.69
C SER A 118 0.66 12.33 18.12
N ILE A 119 1.99 12.26 18.13
CA ILE A 119 2.79 11.09 18.53
C ILE A 119 3.83 11.41 19.62
N ASP A 120 3.65 12.49 20.36
CA ASP A 120 4.52 12.93 21.48
C ASP A 120 4.66 11.86 22.56
N GLY A 121 3.61 11.06 22.81
CA GLY A 121 3.64 9.92 23.73
C GLY A 121 4.64 8.81 23.33
N LEU A 122 5.20 8.86 22.13
CA LEU A 122 6.19 7.87 21.66
C LEU A 122 7.64 8.27 21.98
N TRP A 123 7.92 9.43 22.57
CA TRP A 123 9.26 9.99 22.78
C TRP A 123 10.31 8.98 23.28
N SER A 124 9.97 8.21 24.31
CA SER A 124 10.88 7.23 24.94
C SER A 124 10.68 5.81 24.45
N ARG A 125 9.87 5.60 23.38
CA ARG A 125 9.65 4.27 22.82
C ARG A 125 10.82 3.84 21.95
N ASP A 126 11.07 2.53 22.00
CA ASP A 126 12.03 1.86 21.12
C ASP A 126 11.45 1.78 19.70
N LEU A 127 12.25 2.13 18.68
CA LEU A 127 11.89 2.13 17.27
C LEU A 127 11.43 0.75 16.76
N ASP A 128 12.04 -0.33 17.29
CA ASP A 128 11.69 -1.70 16.89
C ASP A 128 10.29 -2.12 17.35
N THR A 129 9.73 -1.41 18.35
CA THR A 129 8.38 -1.70 18.87
C THR A 129 7.27 -0.97 18.14
N LEU A 130 7.60 -0.10 17.20
CA LEU A 130 6.63 0.72 16.48
C LEU A 130 5.94 -0.06 15.37
N SER A 131 4.67 0.28 15.10
CA SER A 131 3.98 -0.15 13.88
C SER A 131 4.53 0.58 12.66
N GLY A 132 4.29 0.04 11.44
CA GLY A 132 4.72 0.68 10.19
C GLY A 132 4.24 2.14 10.06
N GLY A 133 2.96 2.42 10.39
CA GLY A 133 2.44 3.79 10.38
C GLY A 133 3.11 4.70 11.44
N GLN A 134 3.44 4.18 12.63
CA GLN A 134 4.17 4.93 13.62
C GLN A 134 5.61 5.23 13.18
N ARG A 135 6.30 4.26 12.56
CA ARG A 135 7.63 4.48 11.97
C ARG A 135 7.61 5.56 10.88
N GLN A 136 6.58 5.55 10.05
CA GLN A 136 6.38 6.59 9.01
C GLN A 136 6.21 7.97 9.61
N LEU A 137 5.39 8.12 10.66
CA LEU A 137 5.22 9.40 11.35
C LEU A 137 6.49 9.85 12.07
N VAL A 138 7.29 8.93 12.61
CA VAL A 138 8.60 9.25 13.21
C VAL A 138 9.59 9.70 12.14
N ALA A 139 9.67 9.02 10.99
CA ALA A 139 10.50 9.46 9.87
C ALA A 139 10.11 10.85 9.37
N LEU A 140 8.80 11.13 9.29
CA LEU A 140 8.27 12.43 8.92
C LEU A 140 8.58 13.50 9.98
N SER A 141 8.42 13.18 11.29
CA SER A 141 8.72 14.13 12.37
C SER A 141 10.16 14.61 12.35
N ARG A 142 11.11 13.72 12.02
CA ARG A 142 12.52 14.04 11.87
C ARG A 142 12.77 15.11 10.81
N ILE A 143 12.06 15.03 9.69
CA ILE A 143 12.20 15.99 8.59
C ILE A 143 11.45 17.29 8.89
N ILE A 144 10.26 17.22 9.47
CA ILE A 144 9.51 18.41 9.91
C ILE A 144 10.30 19.21 10.97
N ALA A 145 11.02 18.53 11.87
CA ALA A 145 11.85 19.20 12.89
C ALA A 145 12.98 20.07 12.27
N LEU A 146 13.45 19.74 11.07
CA LEU A 146 14.39 20.59 10.32
C LEU A 146 13.74 21.90 9.85
N ALA A 147 12.42 21.91 9.70
CA ALA A 147 11.64 23.02 9.19
C ALA A 147 12.08 23.53 7.81
N PRO A 148 12.19 22.65 6.78
CA PRO A 148 12.60 23.06 5.44
C PRO A 148 11.59 24.01 4.79
N ASP A 149 12.04 24.82 3.83
CA ASP A 149 11.18 25.73 3.06
C ASP A 149 10.29 24.94 2.07
N LEU A 150 10.83 23.84 1.53
CA LEU A 150 10.09 22.88 0.71
C LEU A 150 10.21 21.47 1.29
N LEU A 151 9.08 20.90 1.68
CA LEU A 151 8.94 19.54 2.15
C LEU A 151 8.39 18.65 1.03
N ILE A 152 9.19 17.67 0.57
CA ILE A 152 8.81 16.72 -0.49
C ILE A 152 8.52 15.37 0.15
N LEU A 153 7.32 14.85 -0.07
CA LEU A 153 6.82 13.61 0.52
C LEU A 153 6.42 12.63 -0.58
N ASP A 154 7.21 11.57 -0.74
CA ASP A 154 6.91 10.51 -1.69
C ASP A 154 5.99 9.47 -1.04
N GLN A 155 4.73 9.41 -1.46
CA GLN A 155 3.69 8.49 -0.99
C GLN A 155 3.49 8.49 0.55
N PRO A 156 3.32 9.64 1.21
CA PRO A 156 3.35 9.76 2.67
C PRO A 156 2.17 9.07 3.38
N SER A 157 1.15 8.66 2.66
CA SER A 157 -0.10 8.09 3.20
C SER A 157 -0.16 6.57 3.23
N GLN A 158 0.81 5.86 2.62
CA GLN A 158 0.71 4.42 2.33
C GLN A 158 0.37 3.51 3.53
N SER A 159 0.98 3.77 4.70
CA SER A 159 0.82 2.94 5.89
C SER A 159 -0.12 3.55 6.94
N LEU A 160 -0.78 4.66 6.60
CA LEU A 160 -1.61 5.43 7.52
C LEU A 160 -3.10 5.11 7.30
N ASP A 161 -3.84 4.97 8.40
CA ASP A 161 -5.29 4.88 8.33
C ASP A 161 -5.93 6.24 7.99
N PRO A 162 -7.21 6.27 7.54
CA PRO A 162 -7.87 7.50 7.13
C PRO A 162 -7.93 8.59 8.23
N LEU A 163 -7.99 8.20 9.51
CA LEU A 163 -8.02 9.17 10.60
C LEU A 163 -6.65 9.84 10.78
N VAL A 164 -5.59 9.04 10.76
CA VAL A 164 -4.20 9.54 10.84
C VAL A 164 -3.88 10.40 9.61
N ARG A 165 -4.31 10.00 8.41
CA ARG A 165 -4.13 10.82 7.19
C ARG A 165 -4.82 12.18 7.28
N ARG A 166 -6.03 12.25 7.84
CA ARG A 166 -6.71 13.53 8.11
C ARG A 166 -5.93 14.40 9.09
N GLY A 167 -5.41 13.81 10.17
CA GLY A 167 -4.54 14.52 11.11
C GLY A 167 -3.29 15.06 10.43
N LEU A 168 -2.63 14.23 9.62
CA LEU A 168 -1.46 14.63 8.85
C LEU A 168 -1.78 15.76 7.85
N ALA A 169 -2.92 15.70 7.16
CA ALA A 169 -3.36 16.76 6.25
C ALA A 169 -3.50 18.10 6.98
N VAL A 170 -4.09 18.10 8.19
CA VAL A 170 -4.19 19.30 9.03
C VAL A 170 -2.80 19.83 9.41
N THR A 171 -1.88 18.95 9.82
CA THR A 171 -0.51 19.33 10.17
C THR A 171 0.24 19.94 8.97
N LEU A 172 0.14 19.32 7.79
CA LEU A 172 0.79 19.83 6.57
C LEU A 172 0.19 21.17 6.12
N ARG A 173 -1.12 21.36 6.25
CA ARG A 173 -1.77 22.67 6.00
C ARG A 173 -1.28 23.73 6.99
N ALA A 174 -1.15 23.41 8.28
CA ALA A 174 -0.58 24.31 9.26
C ALA A 174 0.91 24.65 8.99
N TYR A 175 1.65 23.69 8.41
CA TYR A 175 3.01 23.90 7.94
C TYR A 175 3.08 24.88 6.76
N CYS A 176 2.17 24.76 5.80
CA CYS A 176 2.03 25.70 4.67
C CYS A 176 1.65 27.11 5.13
N ALA A 177 0.81 27.24 6.16
CA ALA A 177 0.42 28.54 6.71
C ALA A 177 1.60 29.37 7.29
N GLN A 178 2.79 28.74 7.44
CA GLN A 178 4.03 29.40 7.86
C GLN A 178 4.91 29.82 6.64
N GLU A 179 4.30 30.04 5.47
CA GLU A 179 4.95 30.37 4.20
C GLU A 179 5.90 29.28 3.66
N ARG A 180 5.77 28.04 4.17
CA ARG A 180 6.48 26.87 3.69
C ARG A 180 5.64 26.13 2.67
N SER A 181 6.28 25.29 1.86
CA SER A 181 5.56 24.54 0.83
C SER A 181 5.71 23.03 1.00
N VAL A 182 4.69 22.30 0.55
CA VAL A 182 4.66 20.85 0.59
C VAL A 182 4.36 20.33 -0.81
N LEU A 183 5.19 19.40 -1.29
CA LEU A 183 4.90 18.58 -2.45
C LEU A 183 4.64 17.15 -1.99
N ILE A 184 3.50 16.59 -2.33
CA ILE A 184 3.18 15.18 -2.10
C ILE A 184 3.06 14.44 -3.43
N THR A 185 3.47 13.17 -3.46
CA THR A 185 3.20 12.30 -4.60
C THR A 185 2.41 11.07 -4.17
N GLY A 186 1.73 10.43 -5.12
CA GLY A 186 0.95 9.24 -4.83
C GLY A 186 0.38 8.55 -6.06
N HIS A 187 -0.12 7.33 -5.84
CA HIS A 187 -0.82 6.52 -6.85
C HIS A 187 -2.32 6.42 -6.58
N GLN A 188 -2.75 7.03 -5.49
CA GLN A 188 -4.13 6.99 -5.00
C GLN A 188 -4.58 8.38 -4.56
N VAL A 189 -5.87 8.66 -4.71
CA VAL A 189 -6.50 9.84 -4.11
C VAL A 189 -6.87 9.50 -2.67
N ASP A 190 -6.43 10.33 -1.75
CA ASP A 190 -6.72 10.20 -0.33
C ASP A 190 -6.93 11.55 0.36
N GLU A 191 -7.00 11.57 1.67
CA GLU A 191 -7.22 12.76 2.48
C GLU A 191 -6.14 13.84 2.28
N LEU A 192 -4.89 13.44 1.97
CA LEU A 192 -3.80 14.39 1.70
C LEU A 192 -3.98 15.05 0.33
N THR A 193 -4.30 14.26 -0.69
CA THR A 193 -4.61 14.77 -2.03
C THR A 193 -5.77 15.77 -2.00
N LEU A 194 -6.83 15.42 -1.25
CA LEU A 194 -8.02 16.28 -1.12
C LEU A 194 -7.76 17.58 -0.33
N ALA A 195 -6.71 17.58 0.51
CA ALA A 195 -6.29 18.76 1.24
C ALA A 195 -5.31 19.64 0.45
N SER A 196 -4.82 19.20 -0.71
CA SER A 196 -3.88 19.96 -1.54
C SER A 196 -4.56 21.14 -2.25
N ASP A 197 -3.81 22.21 -2.46
CA ASP A 197 -4.29 23.40 -3.19
C ASP A 197 -4.33 23.13 -4.69
N GLU A 198 -3.37 22.33 -5.18
CA GLU A 198 -3.25 21.98 -6.59
C GLU A 198 -2.96 20.48 -6.74
N VAL A 199 -3.52 19.87 -7.76
CA VAL A 199 -3.30 18.46 -8.09
C VAL A 199 -2.91 18.36 -9.58
N PHE A 200 -1.78 17.72 -9.83
CA PHE A 200 -1.26 17.41 -11.16
C PHE A 200 -1.25 15.90 -11.39
N PHE A 201 -1.28 15.50 -12.66
CA PHE A 201 -1.09 14.11 -13.04
C PHE A 201 0.21 13.95 -13.82
N LEU A 202 0.98 12.92 -13.47
CA LEU A 202 2.21 12.52 -14.15
C LEU A 202 1.97 11.20 -14.87
N ASP A 203 2.14 11.19 -16.19
CA ASP A 203 1.99 9.99 -17.02
C ASP A 203 3.26 9.73 -17.81
N THR A 204 3.83 8.52 -17.64
CA THR A 204 5.03 8.06 -18.38
C THR A 204 6.17 9.08 -18.46
N GLY A 205 6.41 9.78 -17.36
CA GLY A 205 7.49 10.78 -17.26
C GLY A 205 7.11 12.18 -17.73
N THR A 206 5.87 12.42 -18.18
CA THR A 206 5.39 13.74 -18.61
C THR A 206 4.26 14.22 -17.71
N LEU A 207 4.26 15.52 -17.38
CA LEU A 207 3.06 16.13 -16.82
C LEU A 207 2.04 16.26 -17.96
N THR A 208 0.94 15.55 -17.87
CA THR A 208 -0.13 15.65 -18.83
C THR A 208 -0.85 16.97 -18.60
N THR A 209 -0.54 17.93 -19.49
CA THR A 209 -1.35 19.09 -19.71
C THR A 209 -2.54 18.64 -20.55
N GLY A 210 -3.73 18.52 -19.96
CA GLY A 210 -4.97 18.43 -20.74
C GLY A 210 -5.07 19.68 -21.60
N ARG A 211 -4.82 19.54 -22.90
CA ARG A 211 -5.00 20.54 -23.99
C ARG A 211 -5.03 22.01 -23.59
N GLU A 212 -3.97 22.73 -24.04
CA GLU A 212 -3.95 24.14 -24.41
C GLU A 212 -4.37 25.21 -23.38
N THR A 213 -3.75 25.21 -22.22
CA THR A 213 -3.30 26.39 -21.44
C THR A 213 -2.77 25.92 -20.11
N ALA A 214 -1.80 26.61 -19.52
CA ALA A 214 -1.27 26.33 -18.17
C ALA A 214 -2.35 26.37 -17.05
N GLU A 215 -3.55 26.85 -17.36
CA GLU A 215 -4.72 26.85 -16.47
C GLU A 215 -5.50 25.50 -16.47
N GLU A 216 -5.42 24.69 -17.53
CA GLU A 216 -6.16 23.43 -17.64
C GLU A 216 -5.47 22.23 -16.98
N SER A 217 -4.19 22.36 -16.64
CA SER A 217 -3.44 21.34 -15.86
C SER A 217 -3.75 21.39 -14.36
N ARG A 218 -4.39 22.46 -13.91
CA ARG A 218 -4.75 22.66 -12.50
C ARG A 218 -6.14 22.10 -12.27
N VAL A 219 -6.24 20.94 -11.63
CA VAL A 219 -7.51 20.38 -11.16
C VAL A 219 -8.01 21.10 -9.90
N SER A 220 -7.61 22.34 -9.70
CA SER A 220 -8.14 23.16 -8.62
C SER A 220 -9.58 23.57 -8.93
N ARG A 221 -10.55 23.01 -8.18
CA ARG A 221 -12.00 23.25 -8.26
C ARG A 221 -12.76 22.58 -9.43
N VAL A 222 -12.26 21.46 -9.92
CA VAL A 222 -13.00 20.60 -10.86
C VAL A 222 -14.16 19.90 -10.13
N SER A 223 -15.27 19.65 -10.82
CA SER A 223 -16.36 18.86 -10.20
C SER A 223 -15.86 17.45 -9.81
N ASP A 224 -16.45 16.85 -8.79
CA ASP A 224 -16.05 15.50 -8.34
C ASP A 224 -16.09 14.45 -9.48
N SER A 225 -17.02 14.60 -10.44
CA SER A 225 -17.12 13.72 -11.61
C SER A 225 -15.96 13.88 -12.59
N ASP A 226 -15.48 15.11 -12.81
CA ASP A 226 -14.38 15.39 -13.72
C ASP A 226 -13.05 14.94 -13.11
N PHE A 227 -12.89 15.13 -11.81
CA PHE A 227 -11.73 14.64 -11.05
C PHE A 227 -11.65 13.10 -11.07
N ALA A 228 -12.77 12.41 -10.83
CA ALA A 228 -12.81 10.95 -10.93
C ALA A 228 -12.53 10.45 -12.35
N THR A 229 -12.91 11.23 -13.37
CA THR A 229 -12.60 10.92 -14.77
C THR A 229 -11.13 11.11 -15.07
N ALA A 230 -10.49 12.17 -14.58
CA ALA A 230 -9.06 12.39 -14.68
C ALA A 230 -8.26 11.27 -13.98
N CYS A 231 -8.65 10.88 -12.77
CA CYS A 231 -8.02 9.75 -12.07
C CYS A 231 -8.03 8.48 -12.92
N ARG A 232 -9.16 8.14 -13.55
CA ARG A 232 -9.26 6.97 -14.43
C ARG A 232 -8.40 7.11 -15.70
N ALA A 233 -8.31 8.32 -16.26
CA ALA A 233 -7.48 8.57 -17.45
C ALA A 233 -5.98 8.41 -17.19
N HIS A 234 -5.54 8.64 -15.95
CA HIS A 234 -4.14 8.57 -15.52
C HIS A 234 -3.82 7.35 -14.64
N ASP A 235 -4.68 6.31 -14.64
CA ASP A 235 -4.52 5.09 -13.88
C ASP A 235 -4.31 5.32 -12.36
N VAL A 236 -4.86 6.40 -11.81
CA VAL A 236 -4.85 6.71 -10.37
C VAL A 236 -6.06 6.09 -9.70
N TRP A 237 -5.86 5.38 -8.58
CA TRP A 237 -6.95 4.83 -7.79
C TRP A 237 -7.59 5.89 -6.90
N ASP A 238 -8.89 6.10 -7.06
CA ASP A 238 -9.67 7.02 -6.21
C ASP A 238 -10.26 6.22 -5.04
N THR A 239 -9.79 6.43 -3.82
CA THR A 239 -10.26 5.72 -2.62
C THR A 239 -11.61 6.21 -2.10
N ARG A 240 -12.16 7.29 -2.66
CA ARG A 240 -13.47 7.81 -2.26
C ARG A 240 -14.58 6.83 -2.66
N THR A 241 -15.49 6.57 -1.76
CA THR A 241 -16.75 5.90 -2.11
C THR A 241 -17.63 6.88 -2.86
N GLU A 242 -18.02 6.57 -4.08
CA GLU A 242 -19.13 7.30 -4.71
C GLU A 242 -20.37 7.10 -3.83
N GLU A 243 -20.80 8.15 -3.12
CA GLU A 243 -22.17 8.20 -2.61
C GLU A 243 -23.06 8.08 -3.84
N ALA A 244 -23.99 7.11 -3.84
CA ALA A 244 -24.81 6.77 -4.98
C ALA A 244 -25.42 8.02 -5.62
N ALA A 245 -24.83 8.44 -6.75
CA ALA A 245 -25.45 9.44 -7.58
C ALA A 245 -26.81 8.88 -8.05
N PRO A 246 -27.91 9.67 -8.05
CA PRO A 246 -29.19 9.20 -8.53
C PRO A 246 -29.02 8.73 -9.99
N GLN A 247 -29.52 7.53 -10.28
CA GLN A 247 -29.44 6.90 -11.60
C GLN A 247 -29.89 7.89 -12.67
N PRO A 248 -29.10 8.17 -13.72
CA PRO A 248 -29.59 8.99 -14.81
C PRO A 248 -30.70 8.23 -15.54
N THR A 249 -31.88 8.81 -15.55
CA THR A 249 -32.99 8.39 -16.40
C THR A 249 -32.52 8.28 -17.85
N ALA A 250 -32.76 7.13 -18.45
CA ALA A 250 -32.32 6.76 -19.80
C ALA A 250 -32.72 7.82 -20.85
N VAL A 251 -31.69 8.38 -21.52
CA VAL A 251 -31.86 9.16 -22.77
C VAL A 251 -31.32 8.29 -23.91
N PRO A 252 -32.02 8.13 -25.04
CA PRO A 252 -31.66 7.15 -26.06
C PRO A 252 -30.38 7.52 -26.79
N ALA A 253 -29.53 6.52 -26.96
CA ALA A 253 -28.21 6.59 -27.59
C ALA A 253 -28.24 7.03 -29.01
N ARG A 254 -27.42 8.05 -29.33
CA ARG A 254 -27.01 8.41 -30.71
C ARG A 254 -25.61 7.81 -30.93
N ALA A 255 -25.50 6.95 -31.94
CA ALA A 255 -24.29 6.22 -32.27
C ALA A 255 -23.13 7.12 -32.66
N VAL A 256 -21.94 6.91 -32.06
CA VAL A 256 -20.64 7.43 -32.48
C VAL A 256 -19.70 6.25 -32.69
N PRO A 257 -18.85 6.21 -33.74
CA PRO A 257 -18.12 4.99 -34.12
C PRO A 257 -16.98 4.64 -33.15
N ALA A 258 -16.86 3.35 -32.90
CA ALA A 258 -15.93 2.74 -31.97
C ALA A 258 -14.47 2.75 -32.45
N SER A 259 -13.59 3.30 -31.61
CA SER A 259 -12.17 2.93 -31.54
C SER A 259 -11.76 3.02 -30.08
N THR A 260 -11.98 1.97 -29.32
CA THR A 260 -11.49 1.86 -27.94
C THR A 260 -11.31 0.39 -27.57
N ARG A 261 -10.15 0.05 -27.03
CA ARG A 261 -9.92 -1.19 -26.29
C ARG A 261 -11.02 -1.35 -25.23
N PRO A 262 -11.62 -2.52 -25.07
CA PRO A 262 -12.63 -2.72 -24.04
C PRO A 262 -11.95 -2.71 -22.67
N THR A 263 -12.23 -1.70 -21.87
CA THR A 263 -11.99 -1.70 -20.43
C THR A 263 -12.98 -2.72 -19.83
N PRO A 264 -12.53 -3.78 -19.12
CA PRO A 264 -13.48 -4.66 -18.45
C PRO A 264 -14.19 -3.86 -17.35
N ALA A 265 -15.50 -3.80 -17.42
CA ALA A 265 -16.33 -3.24 -16.35
C ALA A 265 -16.07 -4.02 -15.05
N PRO A 266 -16.10 -3.38 -13.88
CA PRO A 266 -16.00 -4.06 -12.60
C PRO A 266 -17.15 -5.08 -12.51
N THR A 267 -16.77 -6.36 -12.52
CA THR A 267 -17.74 -7.45 -12.37
C THR A 267 -18.09 -7.50 -10.88
N GLN A 268 -19.29 -7.08 -10.51
CA GLN A 268 -19.81 -7.32 -9.17
C GLN A 268 -19.63 -8.82 -8.85
N PRO A 269 -19.09 -9.16 -7.66
CA PRO A 269 -18.96 -10.55 -7.28
C PRO A 269 -20.33 -11.23 -7.31
N ALA A 270 -20.42 -12.36 -8.01
CA ALA A 270 -21.64 -13.16 -8.01
C ALA A 270 -21.96 -13.56 -6.56
N PRO A 271 -23.23 -13.53 -6.13
CA PRO A 271 -23.58 -13.87 -4.76
C PRO A 271 -23.05 -15.26 -4.41
N ALA A 272 -22.35 -15.36 -3.25
CA ALA A 272 -21.87 -16.64 -2.75
C ALA A 272 -23.05 -17.61 -2.60
N PRO A 273 -22.91 -18.89 -2.95
CA PRO A 273 -23.99 -19.86 -2.84
C PRO A 273 -24.42 -20.01 -1.38
N ALA A 274 -25.67 -19.67 -1.09
CA ALA A 274 -26.27 -19.56 0.26
C ALA A 274 -26.33 -20.87 1.07
N SER A 275 -25.75 -21.97 0.59
CA SER A 275 -25.89 -23.31 1.21
C SER A 275 -24.60 -24.16 1.21
N SER A 276 -23.42 -23.58 1.00
CA SER A 276 -22.17 -24.35 1.05
C SER A 276 -21.63 -24.46 2.47
N SER A 277 -21.09 -25.65 2.82
CA SER A 277 -20.37 -25.82 4.09
C SER A 277 -19.16 -24.88 4.17
N PRO A 278 -18.89 -24.26 5.34
CA PRO A 278 -17.75 -23.39 5.51
C PRO A 278 -16.43 -24.15 5.26
N ILE A 279 -15.43 -23.47 4.72
CA ILE A 279 -14.09 -24.04 4.54
C ILE A 279 -13.12 -23.63 5.66
N LEU A 280 -13.50 -22.63 6.43
CA LEU A 280 -12.85 -22.24 7.69
C LEU A 280 -13.92 -21.77 8.67
N THR A 281 -13.85 -22.28 9.89
CA THR A 281 -14.68 -21.83 11.02
C THR A 281 -13.78 -21.42 12.17
N VAL A 282 -14.04 -20.25 12.72
CA VAL A 282 -13.40 -19.69 13.92
C VAL A 282 -14.48 -19.50 14.97
N GLN A 283 -14.24 -19.98 16.18
CA GLN A 283 -15.18 -19.85 17.29
C GLN A 283 -14.47 -19.42 18.56
N ASP A 284 -15.04 -18.40 19.21
CA ASP A 284 -14.59 -17.83 20.49
C ASP A 284 -13.08 -17.57 20.52
N LEU A 285 -12.54 -17.00 19.43
CA LEU A 285 -11.12 -16.72 19.34
C LEU A 285 -10.78 -15.48 20.16
N ASN A 286 -9.96 -15.70 21.18
CA ASN A 286 -9.46 -14.68 22.09
C ASN A 286 -7.94 -14.59 21.96
N VAL A 287 -7.40 -13.36 21.89
CA VAL A 287 -5.96 -13.10 21.87
C VAL A 287 -5.63 -12.00 22.86
N ALA A 288 -4.65 -12.26 23.73
CA ALA A 288 -4.10 -11.23 24.61
C ALA A 288 -2.57 -11.16 24.47
N ARG A 289 -1.99 -9.99 24.65
CA ARG A 289 -0.56 -9.71 24.59
C ARG A 289 -0.15 -8.84 25.78
N HIS A 290 0.87 -9.27 26.53
CA HIS A 290 1.30 -8.59 27.76
C HIS A 290 0.13 -8.33 28.74
N GLY A 291 -0.84 -9.24 28.83
CA GLY A 291 -2.04 -9.09 29.67
C GLY A 291 -3.15 -8.21 29.08
N ASN A 292 -2.91 -7.50 27.99
CA ASN A 292 -3.93 -6.71 27.32
C ASN A 292 -4.69 -7.56 26.31
N ARG A 293 -6.02 -7.57 26.39
CA ARG A 293 -6.88 -8.24 25.44
C ARG A 293 -6.88 -7.47 24.12
N ILE A 294 -6.56 -8.15 23.02
CA ILE A 294 -6.53 -7.58 21.65
C ILE A 294 -7.71 -8.07 20.84
N LEU A 295 -8.07 -9.36 20.98
CA LEU A 295 -9.28 -9.95 20.37
C LEU A 295 -10.11 -10.57 21.47
N ASP A 296 -11.44 -10.43 21.36
CA ASP A 296 -12.41 -10.81 22.37
C ASP A 296 -13.60 -11.53 21.74
N GLY A 297 -13.60 -12.86 21.80
CA GLY A 297 -14.71 -13.69 21.32
C GLY A 297 -14.99 -13.53 19.84
N ILE A 298 -13.98 -13.71 18.99
CA ILE A 298 -14.17 -13.61 17.52
C ILE A 298 -14.79 -14.90 17.00
N ASP A 299 -15.96 -14.76 16.38
CA ASP A 299 -16.65 -15.78 15.60
C ASP A 299 -16.65 -15.41 14.12
N LEU A 300 -16.20 -16.33 13.26
CA LEU A 300 -16.10 -16.10 11.82
C LEU A 300 -16.22 -17.42 11.05
N GLU A 301 -17.02 -17.43 10.00
CA GLU A 301 -17.07 -18.51 9.01
C GLU A 301 -16.68 -17.95 7.64
N LEU A 302 -15.92 -18.72 6.86
CA LEU A 302 -15.59 -18.43 5.47
C LEU A 302 -16.12 -19.55 4.57
N HIS A 303 -16.79 -19.17 3.50
CA HIS A 303 -17.39 -20.10 2.55
C HIS A 303 -16.59 -20.15 1.21
N PRO A 304 -16.66 -21.27 0.47
CA PRO A 304 -16.03 -21.35 -0.86
C PRO A 304 -16.53 -20.24 -1.78
N GLY A 305 -15.63 -19.61 -2.50
CA GLY A 305 -15.94 -18.50 -3.42
C GLY A 305 -16.21 -17.16 -2.74
N GLU A 306 -15.98 -17.03 -1.42
CA GLU A 306 -16.25 -15.83 -0.64
C GLU A 306 -14.99 -14.97 -0.42
N LEU A 307 -15.08 -13.66 -0.64
CA LEU A 307 -14.17 -12.64 -0.14
C LEU A 307 -14.84 -11.91 1.03
N VAL A 308 -14.24 -12.01 2.21
CA VAL A 308 -14.62 -11.23 3.40
C VAL A 308 -13.59 -10.15 3.61
N ALA A 309 -14.01 -8.89 3.64
CA ALA A 309 -13.15 -7.75 3.97
C ALA A 309 -13.37 -7.32 5.43
N ILE A 310 -12.30 -7.05 6.15
CA ILE A 310 -12.32 -6.52 7.51
C ILE A 310 -11.72 -5.11 7.51
N THR A 311 -12.52 -4.14 7.93
CA THR A 311 -12.08 -2.75 8.16
C THR A 311 -11.95 -2.49 9.66
N GLY A 312 -11.26 -1.41 10.03
CA GLY A 312 -11.08 -0.98 11.42
C GLY A 312 -9.87 -0.06 11.57
N ALA A 313 -9.80 0.68 12.66
CA ALA A 313 -8.70 1.60 12.94
C ALA A 313 -7.34 0.87 13.06
N ASN A 314 -6.23 1.62 12.97
CA ASN A 314 -4.91 1.09 13.31
C ASN A 314 -4.89 0.67 14.79
N GLY A 315 -4.30 -0.48 15.07
CA GLY A 315 -4.30 -1.05 16.42
C GLY A 315 -5.57 -1.82 16.82
N ALA A 316 -6.63 -1.84 16.00
CA ALA A 316 -7.86 -2.58 16.31
C ALA A 316 -7.69 -4.11 16.40
N GLY A 317 -6.53 -4.64 15.98
CA GLY A 317 -6.23 -6.08 16.04
C GLY A 317 -6.36 -6.82 14.71
N LYS A 318 -6.51 -6.13 13.56
CA LYS A 318 -6.68 -6.74 12.22
C LYS A 318 -5.55 -7.71 11.86
N THR A 319 -4.30 -7.23 11.90
CA THR A 319 -3.11 -8.07 11.67
C THR A 319 -2.98 -9.18 12.72
N THR A 320 -3.35 -8.90 13.98
CA THR A 320 -3.34 -9.91 15.07
C THR A 320 -4.32 -11.03 14.77
N LEU A 321 -5.51 -10.72 14.28
CA LEU A 321 -6.49 -11.72 13.85
C LEU A 321 -5.91 -12.62 12.75
N LEU A 322 -5.38 -12.05 11.68
CA LEU A 322 -4.81 -12.86 10.60
C LEU A 322 -3.61 -13.70 11.06
N ARG A 323 -2.71 -13.11 11.88
CA ARG A 323 -1.57 -13.84 12.46
C ARG A 323 -1.98 -14.95 13.41
N SER A 324 -3.08 -14.78 14.16
CA SER A 324 -3.60 -15.83 15.04
C SER A 324 -4.12 -17.03 14.24
N LEU A 325 -4.79 -16.79 13.12
CA LEU A 325 -5.27 -17.86 12.24
C LEU A 325 -4.12 -18.68 11.65
N ILE A 326 -3.07 -18.06 11.15
CA ILE A 326 -1.91 -18.75 10.56
C ILE A 326 -0.92 -19.28 11.62
N GLY A 327 -1.05 -18.84 12.88
CA GLY A 327 -0.15 -19.26 13.97
C GLY A 327 1.19 -18.52 14.03
N LEU A 328 1.20 -17.24 13.62
CA LEU A 328 2.37 -16.36 13.61
C LEU A 328 2.33 -15.30 14.73
N LEU A 329 1.63 -15.57 15.82
CA LEU A 329 1.69 -14.73 17.01
C LEU A 329 3.06 -14.87 17.69
N ASP A 330 3.52 -13.76 18.29
CA ASP A 330 4.76 -13.81 19.08
C ASP A 330 4.58 -14.64 20.38
N ARG A 331 5.71 -14.95 21.03
CA ARG A 331 5.73 -15.79 22.24
C ARG A 331 5.08 -15.13 23.45
N THR A 332 4.84 -13.83 23.42
CA THR A 332 4.22 -13.07 24.51
C THR A 332 2.70 -13.03 24.40
N ALA A 333 2.16 -13.52 23.28
CA ALA A 333 0.72 -13.57 23.05
C ALA A 333 0.14 -14.91 23.52
N SER A 334 -0.98 -14.84 24.23
CA SER A 334 -1.85 -15.98 24.50
C SER A 334 -3.00 -16.02 23.51
N CYS A 335 -3.34 -17.21 23.03
CA CYS A 335 -4.43 -17.44 22.09
C CYS A 335 -5.29 -18.60 22.58
N SER A 336 -6.60 -18.42 22.62
CA SER A 336 -7.58 -19.46 22.92
C SER A 336 -8.75 -19.41 21.94
N GLY A 337 -9.55 -20.46 21.89
CA GLY A 337 -10.63 -20.62 20.92
C GLY A 337 -10.34 -21.75 19.93
N THR A 338 -11.27 -21.95 18.98
CA THR A 338 -11.21 -23.04 18.00
C THR A 338 -11.10 -22.48 16.58
N ILE A 339 -10.17 -23.03 15.81
CA ILE A 339 -10.00 -22.72 14.38
C ILE A 339 -10.06 -24.06 13.63
N THR A 340 -11.08 -24.28 12.81
CA THR A 340 -11.28 -25.55 12.10
C THR A 340 -11.27 -25.32 10.59
N ALA A 341 -10.50 -26.14 9.85
CA ALA A 341 -10.58 -26.16 8.38
C ALA A 341 -11.81 -26.99 7.98
N GLY A 342 -12.90 -26.32 7.60
CA GLY A 342 -14.22 -26.91 7.38
C GLY A 342 -15.21 -26.49 8.46
N ARG A 343 -16.25 -27.32 8.66
CA ARG A 343 -17.23 -27.11 9.73
C ARG A 343 -16.62 -27.36 11.10
N LEU A 344 -17.15 -26.68 12.10
CA LEU A 344 -16.75 -26.88 13.47
C LEU A 344 -16.92 -28.36 13.87
N GLY A 345 -15.85 -28.95 14.46
CA GLY A 345 -15.82 -30.33 14.89
C GLY A 345 -15.59 -31.39 13.80
N GLU A 346 -15.55 -31.02 12.51
CA GLU A 346 -15.31 -31.97 11.41
C GLU A 346 -13.79 -32.17 11.08
N GLY A 347 -12.91 -31.40 11.71
CA GLY A 347 -11.46 -31.46 11.47
C GLY A 347 -10.63 -31.14 12.72
N PRO A 348 -9.32 -31.23 12.61
CA PRO A 348 -8.42 -30.88 13.72
C PRO A 348 -8.51 -29.38 14.03
N ASN A 349 -8.36 -29.02 15.29
CA ASN A 349 -8.22 -27.63 15.70
C ASN A 349 -6.88 -27.07 15.22
N LEU A 350 -6.92 -26.19 14.23
CA LEU A 350 -5.71 -25.56 13.69
C LEU A 350 -5.01 -24.70 14.75
N ALA A 351 -5.73 -24.20 15.78
CA ALA A 351 -5.13 -23.40 16.84
C ALA A 351 -4.05 -24.19 17.63
N GLU A 352 -4.16 -25.51 17.68
CA GLU A 352 -3.20 -26.41 18.33
C GLU A 352 -2.05 -26.81 17.39
N MET A 353 -2.11 -26.45 16.10
CA MET A 353 -1.11 -26.83 15.11
C MET A 353 -0.05 -25.72 14.93
N PRO A 354 1.21 -26.09 14.67
CA PRO A 354 2.23 -25.10 14.35
C PRO A 354 1.98 -24.44 12.98
N ALA A 355 2.47 -23.21 12.78
CA ALA A 355 2.24 -22.40 11.57
C ALA A 355 2.53 -23.17 10.27
N HIS A 356 3.62 -23.95 10.19
CA HIS A 356 3.97 -24.74 8.99
C HIS A 356 2.94 -25.83 8.64
N ALA A 357 2.16 -26.30 9.62
CA ALA A 357 1.07 -27.25 9.38
C ALA A 357 -0.20 -26.52 8.89
N ARG A 358 -0.49 -25.34 9.48
CA ARG A 358 -1.61 -24.48 9.06
C ARG A 358 -1.44 -23.96 7.64
N SER A 359 -0.20 -23.67 7.22
CA SER A 359 0.13 -23.16 5.87
C SER A 359 -0.22 -24.13 4.73
N ARG A 360 -0.59 -25.38 5.03
CA ARG A 360 -1.13 -26.31 4.03
C ARG A 360 -2.56 -25.96 3.59
N SER A 361 -3.30 -25.27 4.45
CA SER A 361 -4.68 -24.85 4.18
C SER A 361 -4.85 -23.34 4.08
N LEU A 362 -3.96 -22.59 4.72
CA LEU A 362 -4.02 -21.14 4.84
C LEU A 362 -2.81 -20.50 4.15
N GLY A 363 -3.02 -19.72 3.09
CA GLY A 363 -2.01 -18.85 2.49
C GLY A 363 -1.93 -17.53 3.25
N TRP A 364 -0.75 -17.00 3.46
CA TRP A 364 -0.51 -15.77 4.21
C TRP A 364 0.23 -14.74 3.38
N VAL A 365 -0.32 -13.53 3.32
CA VAL A 365 0.31 -12.33 2.74
C VAL A 365 0.29 -11.23 3.79
N GLY A 366 1.46 -10.90 4.31
CA GLY A 366 1.62 -9.87 5.33
C GLY A 366 1.59 -8.45 4.77
N GLN A 367 1.49 -7.48 5.67
CA GLN A 367 1.50 -6.07 5.34
C GLN A 367 2.83 -5.65 4.69
N ASP A 368 3.96 -6.09 5.26
CA ASP A 368 5.30 -5.91 4.69
C ASP A 368 5.68 -7.14 3.85
N PRO A 369 5.78 -7.01 2.52
CA PRO A 369 6.18 -8.11 1.65
C PRO A 369 7.66 -8.47 1.80
N GLY A 370 8.53 -7.53 2.21
CA GLY A 370 9.97 -7.71 2.27
C GLY A 370 10.39 -8.85 3.21
N VAL A 371 9.73 -8.95 4.37
CA VAL A 371 10.03 -10.00 5.38
C VAL A 371 9.63 -11.42 4.93
N GLN A 372 8.90 -11.56 3.83
CA GLN A 372 8.45 -12.85 3.29
C GLN A 372 9.26 -13.31 2.07
N LEU A 373 10.18 -12.48 1.57
CA LEU A 373 10.98 -12.75 0.38
C LEU A 373 12.41 -13.14 0.77
N SER A 374 12.95 -14.17 0.13
CA SER A 374 14.27 -14.73 0.50
C SER A 374 15.14 -15.10 -0.69
N ALA A 375 14.56 -15.25 -1.88
CA ALA A 375 15.29 -15.68 -3.07
C ALA A 375 15.95 -14.50 -3.81
N THR A 376 16.89 -14.83 -4.70
CA THR A 376 17.64 -13.86 -5.49
C THR A 376 16.95 -13.47 -6.81
N THR A 377 15.87 -14.16 -7.20
CA THR A 377 15.03 -13.78 -8.33
C THR A 377 13.56 -14.11 -8.06
N VAL A 378 12.65 -13.36 -8.69
CA VAL A 378 11.19 -13.59 -8.64
C VAL A 378 10.85 -15.04 -8.97
N ARG A 379 11.42 -15.59 -10.03
CA ARG A 379 11.24 -17.00 -10.46
C ARG A 379 11.69 -17.98 -9.38
N ARG A 380 12.81 -17.73 -8.73
CA ARG A 380 13.31 -18.63 -7.67
C ARG A 380 12.42 -18.57 -6.44
N GLU A 381 11.91 -17.39 -6.07
CA GLU A 381 10.97 -17.25 -4.96
C GLU A 381 9.74 -18.13 -5.18
N LEU A 382 9.10 -18.04 -6.33
CA LEU A 382 7.98 -18.91 -6.69
C LEU A 382 8.37 -20.38 -6.71
N MET A 383 9.58 -20.73 -7.21
CA MET A 383 10.05 -22.11 -7.24
C MET A 383 10.24 -22.67 -5.80
N HIS A 384 10.60 -21.85 -4.81
CA HIS A 384 10.66 -22.26 -3.40
C HIS A 384 9.26 -22.55 -2.85
N ALA A 385 8.26 -21.74 -3.22
CA ALA A 385 6.89 -21.87 -2.73
C ALA A 385 6.14 -23.08 -3.34
N VAL A 386 6.49 -23.52 -4.56
CA VAL A 386 5.84 -24.70 -5.17
C VAL A 386 6.00 -25.93 -4.30
N PRO A 387 4.92 -26.62 -3.91
CA PRO A 387 5.00 -27.86 -3.17
C PRO A 387 5.90 -28.90 -3.84
N LEU A 388 6.77 -29.53 -3.05
CA LEU A 388 7.63 -30.61 -3.51
C LEU A 388 7.05 -31.95 -3.04
N PRO A 389 6.31 -32.68 -3.90
CA PRO A 389 5.76 -33.96 -3.53
C PRO A 389 6.86 -35.00 -3.31
N ARG A 390 6.65 -35.97 -2.42
CA ARG A 390 7.53 -37.12 -2.31
C ARG A 390 7.56 -37.85 -3.63
N HIS A 391 8.74 -38.06 -4.22
CA HIS A 391 8.90 -38.68 -5.52
C HIS A 391 10.10 -39.64 -5.56
N ARG A 392 10.04 -40.64 -6.43
CA ARG A 392 11.17 -41.54 -6.67
C ARG A 392 12.21 -40.84 -7.56
N ARG A 393 13.46 -41.27 -7.52
CA ARG A 393 14.57 -40.67 -8.28
C ARG A 393 14.28 -40.61 -9.80
N ARG A 394 13.59 -41.64 -10.35
CA ARG A 394 13.16 -41.70 -11.74
C ARG A 394 12.15 -40.60 -12.15
N ASP A 395 11.35 -40.12 -11.20
CA ASP A 395 10.29 -39.13 -11.47
C ASP A 395 10.77 -37.68 -11.35
N ARG A 396 12.04 -37.47 -10.91
CA ARG A 396 12.60 -36.16 -10.62
C ARG A 396 12.50 -35.18 -11.80
N LYS A 397 12.75 -35.64 -13.03
CA LYS A 397 12.65 -34.76 -14.23
C LYS A 397 11.20 -34.32 -14.47
N ARG A 398 10.23 -35.23 -14.32
CA ARG A 398 8.80 -34.96 -14.48
C ARG A 398 8.32 -33.96 -13.41
N VAL A 399 8.66 -34.19 -12.13
CA VAL A 399 8.29 -33.30 -11.03
C VAL A 399 8.89 -31.91 -11.23
N ARG A 400 10.16 -31.83 -11.65
CA ARG A 400 10.79 -30.54 -11.95
C ARG A 400 10.11 -29.81 -13.12
N ALA A 401 9.71 -30.51 -14.17
CA ALA A 401 8.97 -29.91 -15.28
C ALA A 401 7.61 -29.40 -14.85
N GLN A 402 6.84 -30.19 -14.09
CA GLN A 402 5.54 -29.77 -13.56
C GLN A 402 5.66 -28.51 -12.69
N ARG A 403 6.65 -28.46 -11.78
CA ARG A 403 6.88 -27.27 -10.93
C ARG A 403 7.21 -26.02 -11.78
N ARG A 404 8.00 -26.16 -12.84
CA ARG A 404 8.27 -25.05 -13.77
C ARG A 404 6.99 -24.58 -14.45
N THR A 405 6.17 -25.49 -14.96
CA THR A 405 4.88 -25.14 -15.58
C THR A 405 3.97 -24.37 -14.62
N MET A 406 3.92 -24.80 -13.35
CA MET A 406 3.15 -24.08 -12.31
C MET A 406 3.69 -22.66 -12.11
N VAL A 407 5.02 -22.48 -12.02
CA VAL A 407 5.64 -21.15 -11.87
C VAL A 407 5.32 -20.27 -13.09
N GLU A 408 5.45 -20.78 -14.32
CA GLU A 408 5.13 -20.01 -15.53
C GLU A 408 3.64 -19.62 -15.58
N GLY A 409 2.75 -20.50 -15.11
CA GLY A 409 1.33 -20.18 -14.98
C GLY A 409 1.10 -19.01 -14.04
N VAL A 410 1.61 -19.11 -12.81
CA VAL A 410 1.43 -18.06 -11.78
C VAL A 410 2.09 -16.75 -12.18
N LEU A 411 3.30 -16.77 -12.75
CA LEU A 411 3.96 -15.56 -13.28
C LEU A 411 3.06 -14.80 -14.28
N ARG A 412 2.38 -15.55 -15.15
CA ARG A 412 1.46 -14.98 -16.15
C ARG A 412 0.21 -14.42 -15.48
N ASP A 413 -0.41 -15.21 -14.60
CA ASP A 413 -1.67 -14.85 -13.93
C ASP A 413 -1.52 -13.63 -13.02
N THR A 414 -0.32 -13.41 -12.46
CA THR A 414 0.00 -12.27 -11.58
C THR A 414 0.71 -11.12 -12.30
N GLY A 415 0.97 -11.24 -13.63
CA GLY A 415 1.65 -10.19 -14.40
C GLY A 415 3.15 -10.02 -14.10
N LEU A 416 3.78 -11.01 -13.46
CA LEU A 416 5.19 -10.97 -13.06
C LEU A 416 6.15 -11.57 -14.12
N SER A 417 5.65 -11.95 -15.29
CA SER A 417 6.47 -12.63 -16.32
C SER A 417 7.65 -11.80 -16.81
N THR A 418 7.46 -10.49 -16.98
CA THR A 418 8.49 -9.56 -17.48
C THR A 418 9.63 -9.33 -16.49
N VAL A 419 9.37 -9.46 -15.20
CA VAL A 419 10.33 -9.23 -14.11
C VAL A 419 10.82 -10.51 -13.44
N SER A 420 10.57 -11.67 -14.09
CA SER A 420 10.81 -13.00 -13.49
C SER A 420 12.27 -13.26 -13.09
N GLU A 421 13.23 -12.63 -13.75
CA GLU A 421 14.65 -12.78 -13.47
C GLU A 421 15.24 -11.65 -12.61
N GLU A 422 14.42 -10.64 -12.27
CA GLU A 422 14.82 -9.53 -11.41
C GLU A 422 14.93 -9.97 -9.95
N HIS A 423 15.72 -9.23 -9.16
CA HIS A 423 15.80 -9.43 -7.73
C HIS A 423 14.50 -8.93 -7.07
N PRO A 424 13.88 -9.66 -6.12
CA PRO A 424 12.62 -9.22 -5.50
C PRO A 424 12.66 -7.83 -4.88
N PHE A 425 13.80 -7.40 -4.37
CA PHE A 425 13.96 -6.08 -3.76
C PHE A 425 14.20 -4.95 -4.78
N ASP A 426 14.44 -5.27 -6.06
CA ASP A 426 14.47 -4.27 -7.14
C ASP A 426 13.06 -3.92 -7.63
N LEU A 427 12.05 -4.74 -7.28
CA LEU A 427 10.65 -4.46 -7.56
C LEU A 427 10.13 -3.32 -6.66
N ASP A 428 9.15 -2.56 -7.16
CA ASP A 428 8.35 -1.65 -6.34
C ASP A 428 7.51 -2.42 -5.28
N VAL A 429 7.03 -1.71 -4.27
CA VAL A 429 6.27 -2.31 -3.15
C VAL A 429 5.02 -3.09 -3.63
N PRO A 430 4.18 -2.54 -4.54
CA PRO A 430 3.05 -3.30 -5.09
C PRO A 430 3.44 -4.61 -5.77
N ARG A 431 4.49 -4.60 -6.60
CA ARG A 431 4.96 -5.83 -7.29
C ARG A 431 5.59 -6.83 -6.32
N ARG A 432 6.30 -6.37 -5.28
CA ARG A 432 6.74 -7.26 -4.19
C ARG A 432 5.53 -7.94 -3.54
N LYS A 433 4.45 -7.20 -3.29
CA LYS A 433 3.22 -7.74 -2.73
C LYS A 433 2.55 -8.75 -3.69
N ASP A 434 2.54 -8.47 -5.00
CA ASP A 434 2.08 -9.41 -6.02
C ASP A 434 2.91 -10.70 -6.02
N LEU A 435 4.22 -10.62 -5.82
CA LEU A 435 5.09 -11.79 -5.70
C LEU A 435 4.76 -12.63 -4.46
N VAL A 436 4.51 -12.00 -3.31
CA VAL A 436 4.09 -12.73 -2.09
C VAL A 436 2.71 -13.37 -2.29
N ILE A 437 1.76 -12.68 -2.92
CA ILE A 437 0.45 -13.25 -3.29
C ILE A 437 0.65 -14.45 -4.22
N ALA A 438 1.50 -14.33 -5.24
CA ALA A 438 1.83 -15.41 -6.17
C ALA A 438 2.46 -16.61 -5.45
N SER A 439 3.36 -16.37 -4.49
CA SER A 439 3.99 -17.42 -3.67
C SER A 439 2.98 -18.14 -2.77
N ALA A 440 2.01 -17.41 -2.23
CA ALA A 440 0.93 -18.02 -1.45
C ALA A 440 -0.03 -18.82 -2.33
N LEU A 441 -0.40 -18.30 -3.49
CA LEU A 441 -1.31 -18.98 -4.45
C LEU A 441 -0.73 -20.29 -5.01
N ILE A 442 0.58 -20.32 -5.30
CA ILE A 442 1.23 -21.50 -5.90
C ILE A 442 1.28 -22.68 -4.92
N ALA A 443 1.15 -22.43 -3.64
CA ALA A 443 1.02 -23.46 -2.61
C ALA A 443 -0.38 -24.12 -2.58
N ASP A 444 -1.34 -23.58 -3.34
CA ASP A 444 -2.72 -24.05 -3.49
C ASP A 444 -3.47 -24.16 -2.14
N PRO A 445 -3.52 -23.07 -1.35
CA PRO A 445 -4.26 -23.06 -0.08
C PRO A 445 -5.77 -23.07 -0.31
N ARG A 446 -6.55 -23.43 0.72
CA ARG A 446 -8.02 -23.29 0.69
C ARG A 446 -8.49 -21.88 1.02
N VAL A 447 -7.76 -21.19 1.88
CA VAL A 447 -8.06 -19.82 2.31
C VAL A 447 -6.83 -18.95 2.16
N MET A 448 -6.98 -17.76 1.58
CA MET A 448 -5.97 -16.72 1.54
C MET A 448 -6.25 -15.67 2.62
N LEU A 449 -5.24 -15.38 3.43
CA LEU A 449 -5.24 -14.32 4.43
C LEU A 449 -4.40 -13.16 3.91
N LEU A 450 -5.02 -12.01 3.60
CA LEU A 450 -4.38 -10.86 2.99
C LEU A 450 -4.38 -9.68 3.96
N ASP A 451 -3.20 -9.22 4.37
CA ASP A 451 -3.05 -8.06 5.25
C ASP A 451 -2.73 -6.82 4.42
N GLU A 452 -3.69 -5.90 4.34
CA GLU A 452 -3.62 -4.64 3.58
C GLU A 452 -3.16 -4.84 2.11
N PRO A 453 -3.87 -5.64 1.29
CA PRO A 453 -3.42 -5.94 -0.08
C PRO A 453 -3.51 -4.75 -1.04
N THR A 454 -4.24 -3.69 -0.68
CA THR A 454 -4.54 -2.52 -1.51
C THR A 454 -3.49 -1.42 -1.43
N ILE A 455 -2.57 -1.47 -0.44
CA ILE A 455 -1.58 -0.42 -0.19
C ILE A 455 -0.65 -0.21 -1.40
N GLY A 456 -0.49 1.05 -1.81
CA GLY A 456 0.47 1.50 -2.82
C GLY A 456 0.09 1.14 -4.26
N ARG A 457 -1.12 0.62 -4.50
CA ARG A 457 -1.56 0.23 -5.84
C ARG A 457 -2.19 1.40 -6.60
N ASP A 458 -1.85 1.49 -7.86
CA ASP A 458 -2.58 2.29 -8.86
C ASP A 458 -3.85 1.55 -9.32
N LEU A 459 -4.63 2.16 -10.21
CA LEU A 459 -5.86 1.58 -10.75
C LEU A 459 -5.62 0.22 -11.43
N LEU A 460 -4.56 0.11 -12.24
CA LEU A 460 -4.20 -1.16 -12.89
C LEU A 460 -3.78 -2.22 -11.88
N GLY A 461 -3.05 -1.84 -10.82
CA GLY A 461 -2.68 -2.72 -9.72
C GLY A 461 -3.89 -3.23 -8.94
N MET A 462 -4.91 -2.38 -8.75
CA MET A 462 -6.18 -2.79 -8.14
C MET A 462 -6.94 -3.79 -9.01
N HIS A 463 -7.05 -3.53 -10.32
CA HIS A 463 -7.68 -4.47 -11.25
C HIS A 463 -6.95 -5.82 -11.32
N ARG A 464 -5.60 -5.81 -11.27
CA ARG A 464 -4.81 -7.06 -11.20
C ARG A 464 -5.09 -7.83 -9.92
N LEU A 465 -5.13 -7.15 -8.77
CA LEU A 465 -5.46 -7.77 -7.48
C LEU A 465 -6.84 -8.43 -7.53
N ASP A 466 -7.85 -7.72 -8.03
CA ASP A 466 -9.22 -8.23 -8.15
C ASP A 466 -9.28 -9.44 -9.11
N ALA A 467 -8.58 -9.40 -10.24
CA ALA A 467 -8.53 -10.52 -11.19
C ALA A 467 -7.91 -11.78 -10.57
N VAL A 468 -6.82 -11.62 -9.80
CA VAL A 468 -6.15 -12.70 -9.07
C VAL A 468 -7.06 -13.29 -8.00
N ILE A 469 -7.69 -12.44 -7.19
CA ILE A 469 -8.66 -12.86 -6.16
C ILE A 469 -9.84 -13.59 -6.82
N ALA A 470 -10.46 -13.00 -7.83
CA ALA A 470 -11.58 -13.62 -8.55
C ALA A 470 -11.21 -14.99 -9.14
N GLY A 471 -10.00 -15.12 -9.68
CA GLY A 471 -9.46 -16.40 -10.15
C GLY A 471 -9.37 -17.45 -9.05
N PHE A 472 -8.94 -17.07 -7.86
CA PHE A 472 -8.83 -17.95 -6.70
C PHE A 472 -10.22 -18.35 -6.16
N LEU A 473 -11.15 -17.40 -6.05
CA LEU A 473 -12.53 -17.66 -5.62
C LEU A 473 -13.27 -18.60 -6.55
N ARG A 474 -13.11 -18.44 -7.89
CA ARG A 474 -13.72 -19.37 -8.89
C ARG A 474 -13.25 -20.80 -8.75
N ARG A 475 -12.05 -21.04 -8.22
CA ARG A 475 -11.55 -22.41 -7.91
C ARG A 475 -12.08 -22.95 -6.59
N GLY A 476 -12.98 -22.24 -5.92
CA GLY A 476 -13.58 -22.64 -4.63
C GLY A 476 -12.75 -22.25 -3.41
N GLY A 477 -11.71 -21.42 -3.56
CA GLY A 477 -11.00 -20.82 -2.43
C GLY A 477 -11.84 -19.76 -1.73
N ALA A 478 -11.43 -19.32 -0.53
CA ALA A 478 -11.97 -18.13 0.14
C ALA A 478 -10.85 -17.17 0.51
N VAL A 479 -11.19 -15.89 0.60
CA VAL A 479 -10.25 -14.82 0.96
C VAL A 479 -10.77 -14.08 2.20
N LEU A 480 -9.89 -13.88 3.17
CA LEU A 480 -10.06 -12.97 4.28
C LEU A 480 -9.04 -11.86 4.14
N ALA A 481 -9.48 -10.64 3.87
CA ALA A 481 -8.61 -9.49 3.67
C ALA A 481 -8.86 -8.41 4.73
N THR A 482 -7.81 -7.82 5.24
CA THR A 482 -7.92 -6.57 6.00
C THR A 482 -7.58 -5.39 5.10
N THR A 483 -8.27 -4.25 5.25
CA THR A 483 -7.97 -3.06 4.46
C THR A 483 -8.50 -1.78 5.10
N HIS A 484 -7.84 -0.67 4.82
CA HIS A 484 -8.32 0.68 5.08
C HIS A 484 -9.04 1.30 3.88
N ASP A 485 -8.94 0.70 2.70
CA ASP A 485 -9.64 1.12 1.50
C ASP A 485 -11.12 0.70 1.57
N ARG A 486 -11.96 1.66 1.97
CA ARG A 486 -13.40 1.43 2.13
C ARG A 486 -14.10 1.22 0.80
N ARG A 487 -13.59 1.85 -0.28
CA ARG A 487 -14.15 1.67 -1.62
C ARG A 487 -13.93 0.24 -2.09
N TRP A 488 -12.68 -0.22 -2.11
CA TRP A 488 -12.36 -1.59 -2.49
C TRP A 488 -13.10 -2.61 -1.63
N ALA A 489 -13.16 -2.40 -0.31
CA ALA A 489 -13.86 -3.29 0.59
C ALA A 489 -15.35 -3.43 0.25
N ARG A 490 -16.01 -2.34 -0.17
CA ARG A 490 -17.44 -2.36 -0.57
C ARG A 490 -17.66 -2.92 -1.97
N GLU A 491 -16.79 -2.59 -2.93
CA GLU A 491 -16.95 -2.96 -4.34
C GLU A 491 -16.55 -4.43 -4.60
N SER A 492 -15.49 -4.92 -3.93
CA SER A 492 -14.90 -6.23 -4.23
C SER A 492 -15.30 -7.33 -3.25
N SER A 493 -15.75 -7.02 -2.01
CA SER A 493 -16.07 -8.06 -1.04
C SER A 493 -17.52 -8.51 -1.10
N HIS A 494 -17.75 -9.79 -0.79
CA HIS A 494 -19.09 -10.38 -0.63
C HIS A 494 -19.67 -10.06 0.75
N ARG A 495 -18.80 -9.89 1.74
CA ARG A 495 -19.17 -9.55 3.11
C ARG A 495 -18.14 -8.59 3.70
N LEU A 496 -18.64 -7.49 4.24
CA LEU A 496 -17.84 -6.48 4.94
C LEU A 496 -18.07 -6.62 6.44
N LEU A 497 -16.97 -6.64 7.20
CA LEU A 497 -16.97 -6.65 8.66
C LEU A 497 -16.17 -5.48 9.19
N HIS A 498 -16.48 -5.06 10.40
CA HIS A 498 -15.73 -4.01 11.11
C HIS A 498 -15.15 -4.57 12.40
N LEU A 499 -13.84 -4.40 12.60
CA LEU A 499 -13.15 -4.77 13.83
C LEU A 499 -12.91 -3.53 14.68
N ALA A 500 -13.55 -3.49 15.84
CA ALA A 500 -13.37 -2.44 16.84
C ALA A 500 -13.34 -3.08 18.24
N GLU A 501 -12.49 -2.54 19.11
CA GLU A 501 -12.34 -3.02 20.50
C GLU A 501 -12.20 -4.54 20.64
N GLY A 502 -11.50 -5.15 19.67
CA GLY A 502 -11.25 -6.59 19.62
C GLY A 502 -12.44 -7.45 19.19
N ARG A 503 -13.55 -6.86 18.74
CA ARG A 503 -14.78 -7.57 18.33
C ARG A 503 -15.12 -7.31 16.87
N LEU A 504 -15.68 -8.33 16.19
CA LEU A 504 -16.21 -8.20 14.84
C LEU A 504 -17.69 -7.80 14.89
N SER A 505 -18.05 -6.84 14.06
CA SER A 505 -19.44 -6.42 13.83
C SER A 505 -19.71 -6.28 12.33
N ARG A 506 -20.97 -6.30 11.93
CA ARG A 506 -21.36 -5.83 10.60
C ARG A 506 -21.42 -4.30 10.62
N PRO A 507 -20.87 -3.61 9.59
CA PRO A 507 -20.90 -2.15 9.54
C PRO A 507 -22.30 -1.58 9.33
#